data_3c1cd1ce182571af73be4dc94692c92a
#
_entry.id   3c1cd1ce182571af73be4dc94692c92a
#
_cell.length_a   1.000
_cell.length_b   1.000
_cell.length_c   1.000
_cell.angle_alpha   90.00
_cell.angle_beta   90.00
_cell.angle_gamma   90.00
#
_symmetry.space_group_name_H-M   'P 1'
#
loop_
_entity.id
_entity.type
_entity.pdbx_description
1 polymer ?
#
loop_
_entity_poly.entity_id
_entity_poly.type
_entity_poly.pdbx_seq_one_letter_code
_entity_poly.pdbx_strand_id
1 'polypeptide(L)'
;MSEKRARFQAVLDGQAVDRIPTGFWYHFFKDELDEATSQADLIADNVMGHQKFISDFKPDFIKLMSDGYFHYPNASKWRTASDAELLTVTSIGHDHIWITEQVALVKAQHAQFSED
;
A
#
# COMPACT_ATOMS: atom_id res chain seq x y z
N MET A 1 4.84 8.64 22.37
CA MET A 1 4.88 7.35 21.62
C MET A 1 3.66 6.58 22.08
N SER A 2 2.80 6.15 21.15
CA SER A 2 1.60 5.40 21.49
C SER A 2 1.95 4.04 22.11
N GLU A 3 1.03 3.45 22.89
CA GLU A 3 1.21 2.12 23.48
C GLU A 3 1.47 1.05 22.41
N LYS A 4 0.79 1.14 21.28
CA LYS A 4 0.95 0.24 20.15
C LYS A 4 2.38 0.27 19.61
N ARG A 5 2.89 1.49 19.38
CA ARG A 5 4.25 1.69 18.87
C ARG A 5 5.30 1.21 19.87
N ALA A 6 5.10 1.47 21.17
CA ALA A 6 5.99 1.01 22.21
C ALA A 6 6.01 -0.53 22.27
N ARG A 7 4.86 -1.17 22.18
CA ARG A 7 4.73 -2.63 22.15
C ARG A 7 5.45 -3.24 20.95
N PHE A 8 5.25 -2.67 19.76
CA PHE A 8 5.90 -3.14 18.54
C PHE A 8 7.42 -2.99 18.63
N GLN A 9 7.91 -1.83 19.10
CA GLN A 9 9.34 -1.60 19.29
C GLN A 9 9.96 -2.55 20.32
N ALA A 10 9.28 -2.80 21.43
CA ALA A 10 9.76 -3.73 22.47
C ALA A 10 9.98 -5.15 21.91
N VAL A 11 9.08 -5.62 21.00
CA VAL A 11 9.27 -6.91 20.34
C VAL A 11 10.51 -6.89 19.43
N LEU A 12 10.72 -5.83 18.66
CA LEU A 12 11.92 -5.72 17.82
C LEU A 12 13.22 -5.71 18.65
N ASP A 13 13.14 -5.14 19.86
CA ASP A 13 14.27 -5.06 20.79
C ASP A 13 14.41 -6.32 21.68
N GLY A 14 13.61 -7.36 21.44
CA GLY A 14 13.63 -8.62 22.21
C GLY A 14 13.15 -8.46 23.66
N GLN A 15 12.37 -7.43 23.96
CA GLN A 15 11.84 -7.15 25.28
C GLN A 15 10.49 -7.84 25.51
N ALA A 16 10.15 -8.06 26.76
CA ALA A 16 8.85 -8.60 27.16
C ALA A 16 7.73 -7.59 26.86
N VAL A 17 6.60 -8.08 26.40
CA VAL A 17 5.42 -7.29 26.10
C VAL A 17 4.18 -7.86 26.79
N ASP A 18 3.18 -7.04 26.97
CA ASP A 18 1.88 -7.41 27.57
C ASP A 18 1.10 -8.43 26.70
N ARG A 19 1.24 -8.34 25.40
CA ARG A 19 0.65 -9.24 24.40
C ARG A 19 1.42 -9.17 23.08
N ILE A 20 1.25 -10.16 22.25
CA ILE A 20 1.83 -10.17 20.91
C ILE A 20 1.20 -9.02 20.08
N PRO A 21 2.00 -8.10 19.50
CA PRO A 21 1.47 -7.08 18.60
C PRO A 21 0.89 -7.74 17.35
N THR A 22 -0.30 -7.30 16.99
CA THR A 22 -1.03 -7.83 15.84
C THR A 22 -1.14 -6.79 14.74
N GLY A 23 -0.90 -7.23 13.52
CA GLY A 23 -1.08 -6.40 12.33
C GLY A 23 -1.55 -7.27 11.19
N PHE A 24 -2.43 -6.69 10.41
CA PHE A 24 -2.96 -7.31 9.21
C PHE A 24 -2.85 -6.34 8.07
N TRP A 25 -2.77 -6.84 6.87
CA TRP A 25 -2.94 -6.05 5.66
C TRP A 25 -4.04 -6.65 4.82
N TYR A 26 -4.71 -5.81 4.07
CA TYR A 26 -5.86 -6.17 3.27
C TYR A 26 -5.84 -5.39 1.97
N HIS A 27 -6.28 -6.04 0.89
CA HIS A 27 -6.52 -5.40 -0.39
C HIS A 27 -7.98 -4.97 -0.43
N PHE A 28 -8.23 -3.70 -0.72
CA PHE A 28 -9.57 -3.12 -0.66
C PHE A 28 -10.30 -3.17 -2.00
N PHE A 29 -9.61 -3.54 -3.07
CA PHE A 29 -10.20 -3.70 -4.40
C PHE A 29 -10.57 -5.14 -4.69
N LYS A 30 -11.67 -5.30 -5.42
CA LYS A 30 -12.11 -6.63 -5.88
C LYS A 30 -11.25 -7.15 -7.00
N ASP A 31 -10.81 -6.25 -7.88
CA ASP A 31 -9.92 -6.56 -8.99
C ASP A 31 -8.84 -5.47 -9.11
N GLU A 32 -7.70 -5.73 -8.50
CA GLU A 32 -6.53 -4.85 -8.52
C GLU A 32 -5.93 -4.68 -9.92
N LEU A 33 -6.38 -5.49 -10.85
CA LEU A 33 -5.89 -5.55 -12.21
C LEU A 33 -6.91 -4.97 -13.21
N ASP A 34 -8.01 -4.42 -12.73
CA ASP A 34 -9.00 -3.76 -13.57
C ASP A 34 -8.48 -2.41 -14.04
N GLU A 35 -8.14 -2.37 -15.33
CA GLU A 35 -7.64 -1.16 -16.00
C GLU A 35 -8.73 -0.09 -16.19
N ALA A 36 -10.00 -0.41 -15.91
CA ALA A 36 -11.13 0.50 -16.10
C ALA A 36 -11.33 1.46 -14.95
N THR A 37 -10.78 1.16 -13.76
CA THR A 37 -10.93 2.04 -12.59
C THR A 37 -9.95 3.21 -12.67
N SER A 38 -10.43 4.43 -12.45
CA SER A 38 -9.55 5.60 -12.44
C SER A 38 -8.59 5.56 -11.25
N GLN A 39 -7.37 6.07 -11.44
CA GLN A 39 -6.38 6.13 -10.36
C GLN A 39 -6.84 6.98 -9.18
N ALA A 40 -7.60 8.04 -9.42
CA ALA A 40 -8.15 8.88 -8.36
C ALA A 40 -9.14 8.13 -7.48
N ASP A 41 -10.00 7.30 -8.09
CA ASP A 41 -10.95 6.46 -7.35
C ASP A 41 -10.21 5.38 -6.57
N LEU A 42 -9.18 4.77 -7.16
CA LEU A 42 -8.34 3.78 -6.48
C LEU A 42 -7.67 4.37 -5.22
N ILE A 43 -7.12 5.57 -5.31
CA ILE A 43 -6.50 6.25 -4.16
C ILE A 43 -7.54 6.53 -3.08
N ALA A 44 -8.70 7.08 -3.45
CA ALA A 44 -9.76 7.40 -2.50
C ALA A 44 -10.28 6.16 -1.78
N ASP A 45 -10.57 5.10 -2.51
CA ASP A 45 -11.06 3.84 -1.96
C ASP A 45 -10.00 3.16 -1.07
N ASN A 46 -8.73 3.19 -1.47
CA ASN A 46 -7.65 2.65 -0.66
C ASN A 46 -7.53 3.38 0.68
N VAL A 47 -7.55 4.72 0.68
CA VAL A 47 -7.48 5.52 1.91
C VAL A 47 -8.68 5.25 2.81
N MET A 48 -9.90 5.24 2.26
CA MET A 48 -11.12 4.93 3.02
C MET A 48 -11.10 3.51 3.58
N GLY A 49 -10.65 2.55 2.78
CA GLY A 49 -10.53 1.15 3.19
C GLY A 49 -9.58 0.99 4.38
N HIS A 50 -8.41 1.63 4.34
CA HIS A 50 -7.47 1.64 5.46
C HIS A 50 -8.09 2.28 6.70
N GLN A 51 -8.77 3.43 6.56
CA GLN A 51 -9.44 4.10 7.68
C GLN A 51 -10.44 3.18 8.37
N LYS A 52 -11.32 2.58 7.57
CA LYS A 52 -12.34 1.67 8.09
C LYS A 52 -11.71 0.47 8.77
N PHE A 53 -10.72 -0.14 8.14
CA PHE A 53 -10.01 -1.29 8.69
C PHE A 53 -9.37 -0.97 10.05
N ILE A 54 -8.66 0.15 10.17
CA ILE A 54 -8.01 0.58 11.40
C ILE A 54 -9.04 0.87 12.49
N SER A 55 -10.14 1.54 12.14
CA SER A 55 -11.23 1.83 13.08
C SER A 55 -11.88 0.57 13.64
N ASP A 56 -12.13 -0.41 12.77
CA ASP A 56 -12.86 -1.62 13.13
C ASP A 56 -11.99 -2.62 13.91
N PHE A 57 -10.76 -2.84 13.46
CA PHE A 57 -9.88 -3.88 14.00
C PHE A 57 -8.83 -3.37 15.00
N LYS A 58 -8.54 -2.07 15.00
CA LYS A 58 -7.58 -1.43 15.91
C LYS A 58 -6.25 -2.18 16.02
N PRO A 59 -5.60 -2.54 14.90
CA PRO A 59 -4.35 -3.29 14.92
C PRO A 59 -3.24 -2.51 15.62
N ASP A 60 -2.18 -3.19 16.05
CA ASP A 60 -1.00 -2.54 16.65
C ASP A 60 -0.11 -1.88 15.59
N PHE A 61 -0.09 -2.45 14.40
CA PHE A 61 0.61 -1.89 13.25
C PHE A 61 -0.14 -2.22 11.95
N ILE A 62 0.13 -1.47 10.93
CA ILE A 62 -0.44 -1.67 9.59
C ILE A 62 0.67 -1.70 8.55
N LYS A 63 0.43 -2.43 7.48
CA LYS A 63 1.20 -2.31 6.25
C LYS A 63 0.46 -1.36 5.32
N LEU A 64 1.11 -0.29 4.91
CA LEU A 64 0.56 0.58 3.87
C LEU A 64 0.60 -0.15 2.54
N MET A 65 -0.56 -0.33 1.93
CA MET A 65 -0.72 -1.03 0.66
C MET A 65 -0.99 -0.03 -0.46
N SER A 66 -0.41 -0.31 -1.60
CA SER A 66 -0.57 0.50 -2.82
C SER A 66 -1.52 -0.18 -3.82
N ASP A 67 -2.61 -0.75 -3.35
CA ASP A 67 -3.58 -1.45 -4.19
C ASP A 67 -3.78 -0.78 -5.56
N GLY A 68 -3.97 -1.58 -6.59
CA GLY A 68 -4.21 -1.09 -7.95
C GLY A 68 -2.98 -0.63 -8.74
N TYR A 69 -1.80 -0.61 -8.12
CA TYR A 69 -0.57 -0.14 -8.77
C TYR A 69 0.38 -1.27 -9.19
N PHE A 70 -0.17 -2.43 -9.52
CA PHE A 70 0.65 -3.58 -9.93
C PHE A 70 1.01 -3.59 -11.41
N HIS A 71 0.28 -2.83 -12.23
CA HIS A 71 0.57 -2.70 -13.65
C HIS A 71 1.61 -1.63 -13.93
N TYR A 72 2.74 -2.06 -14.46
CA TYR A 72 3.74 -1.11 -14.93
C TYR A 72 3.30 -0.48 -16.25
N PRO A 73 3.21 0.85 -16.36
CA PRO A 73 2.57 1.53 -17.49
C PRO A 73 3.19 1.24 -18.86
N ASN A 74 4.49 0.93 -18.91
CA ASN A 74 5.20 0.63 -20.15
C ASN A 74 5.07 -0.82 -20.60
N ALA A 75 4.45 -1.66 -19.81
CA ALA A 75 4.34 -3.08 -20.08
C ALA A 75 2.88 -3.45 -20.29
N SER A 76 2.27 -2.95 -21.36
CA SER A 76 0.94 -3.41 -21.77
C SER A 76 0.96 -4.91 -21.95
N LYS A 77 0.05 -5.63 -21.25
CA LYS A 77 -0.06 -7.10 -21.35
C LYS A 77 1.17 -7.86 -20.86
N TRP A 78 1.92 -7.34 -19.93
CA TRP A 78 3.15 -7.98 -19.44
C TRP A 78 2.98 -9.43 -18.97
N ARG A 79 1.78 -9.85 -18.56
CA ARG A 79 1.47 -11.25 -18.19
C ARG A 79 1.50 -12.20 -19.38
N THR A 80 1.27 -11.68 -20.58
CA THR A 80 1.23 -12.44 -21.83
C THR A 80 2.34 -12.04 -22.79
N ALA A 81 3.22 -11.14 -22.34
CA ALA A 81 4.32 -10.66 -23.13
C ALA A 81 5.34 -11.78 -23.38
N SER A 82 5.89 -11.85 -24.58
CA SER A 82 7.05 -12.67 -24.89
C SER A 82 8.32 -12.08 -24.28
N ASP A 83 9.36 -12.90 -24.15
CA ASP A 83 10.67 -12.43 -23.69
C ASP A 83 11.19 -11.24 -24.50
N ALA A 84 10.95 -11.24 -25.81
CA ALA A 84 11.35 -10.15 -26.70
C ALA A 84 10.62 -8.83 -26.37
N GLU A 85 9.33 -8.89 -26.03
CA GLU A 85 8.55 -7.73 -25.62
C GLU A 85 9.00 -7.22 -24.24
N LEU A 86 9.30 -8.13 -23.30
CA LEU A 86 9.80 -7.74 -21.97
C LEU A 86 11.14 -7.02 -22.06
N LEU A 87 12.01 -7.40 -22.98
CA LEU A 87 13.29 -6.72 -23.21
C LEU A 87 13.14 -5.30 -23.78
N THR A 88 11.98 -4.92 -24.29
CA THR A 88 11.70 -3.55 -24.77
C THR A 88 11.16 -2.62 -23.69
N VAL A 89 10.87 -3.12 -22.49
CA VAL A 89 10.35 -2.30 -21.40
C VAL A 89 11.41 -1.31 -20.95
N THR A 90 11.05 -0.03 -20.95
CA THR A 90 11.94 1.06 -20.53
C THR A 90 11.44 1.68 -19.24
N SER A 91 12.31 2.37 -18.51
CA SER A 91 11.93 3.13 -17.34
C SER A 91 10.95 4.24 -17.71
N ILE A 92 9.88 4.38 -16.92
CA ILE A 92 8.93 5.50 -17.04
C ILE A 92 9.47 6.80 -16.46
N GLY A 93 10.57 6.75 -15.71
CA GLY A 93 11.11 7.90 -14.98
C GLY A 93 10.33 8.22 -13.70
N HIS A 94 11.00 8.93 -12.80
CA HIS A 94 10.45 9.22 -11.46
C HIS A 94 9.32 10.28 -11.47
N ASP A 95 9.24 11.10 -12.52
CA ASP A 95 8.20 12.13 -12.67
C ASP A 95 6.93 11.63 -13.35
N HIS A 96 6.89 10.36 -13.74
CA HIS A 96 5.70 9.78 -14.34
C HIS A 96 4.53 9.78 -13.36
N ILE A 97 3.32 10.06 -13.86
CA ILE A 97 2.11 10.15 -13.03
C ILE A 97 1.88 8.90 -12.17
N TRP A 98 2.16 7.73 -12.70
CA TRP A 98 2.06 6.46 -11.97
C TRP A 98 2.93 6.44 -10.69
N ILE A 99 4.14 7.00 -10.74
CA ILE A 99 5.04 7.13 -9.58
C ILE A 99 4.54 8.21 -8.62
N THR A 100 4.22 9.40 -9.16
CA THR A 100 3.83 10.55 -8.33
C THR A 100 2.54 10.32 -7.57
N GLU A 101 1.58 9.59 -8.14
CA GLU A 101 0.34 9.22 -7.47
C GLU A 101 0.55 8.17 -6.37
N GLN A 102 1.42 7.18 -6.57
CA GLN A 102 1.78 6.26 -5.49
C GLN A 102 2.44 6.98 -4.32
N VAL A 103 3.33 7.92 -4.61
CA VAL A 103 3.94 8.76 -3.58
C VAL A 103 2.89 9.60 -2.86
N ALA A 104 1.93 10.16 -3.59
CA ALA A 104 0.82 10.92 -3.00
C ALA A 104 -0.05 10.03 -2.09
N LEU A 105 -0.36 8.80 -2.52
CA LEU A 105 -1.10 7.82 -1.73
C LEU A 105 -0.38 7.51 -0.41
N VAL A 106 0.91 7.17 -0.48
CA VAL A 106 1.71 6.86 0.73
C VAL A 106 1.77 8.06 1.66
N LYS A 107 1.93 9.27 1.13
CA LYS A 107 1.91 10.51 1.94
C LYS A 107 0.56 10.74 2.62
N ALA A 108 -0.55 10.52 1.91
CA ALA A 108 -1.89 10.66 2.45
C ALA A 108 -2.14 9.65 3.59
N GLN A 109 -1.78 8.39 3.38
CA GLN A 109 -1.87 7.35 4.41
C GLN A 109 -0.99 7.67 5.62
N HIS A 110 0.26 8.07 5.38
CA HIS A 110 1.18 8.43 6.46
C HIS A 110 0.65 9.62 7.28
N ALA A 111 0.16 10.67 6.64
CA ALA A 111 -0.40 11.82 7.32
C ALA A 111 -1.61 11.46 8.20
N GLN A 112 -2.39 10.45 7.78
CA GLN A 112 -3.59 10.03 8.48
C GLN A 112 -3.31 9.10 9.66
N PHE A 113 -2.26 8.27 9.57
CA PHE A 113 -2.01 7.17 10.53
C PHE A 113 -0.72 7.33 11.33
N SER A 114 0.04 8.39 11.14
CA SER A 114 1.34 8.58 11.79
C SER A 114 1.27 8.90 13.28
N GLU A 115 0.11 9.25 13.80
CA GLU A 115 -0.08 9.62 15.21
C GLU A 115 -0.51 8.43 16.11
N ASP A 116 -0.90 7.32 15.52
CA ASP A 116 -1.26 6.07 16.20
C ASP A 116 -0.09 5.06 16.17
#